data_30a8df50a08c835f102caffd8a028776
#
_entry.id   30a8df50a08c835f102caffd8a028776
#
_cell.length_a   1.000
_cell.length_b   1.000
_cell.length_c   1.000
_cell.angle_alpha   90.00
_cell.angle_beta   90.00
_cell.angle_gamma   90.00
#
_symmetry.space_group_name_H-M   'P 1'
#
loop_
_entity.id
_entity.type
_entity.pdbx_description
1 polymer ?
#
loop_
_entity_poly.entity_id
_entity_poly.type
_entity_poly.pdbx_seq_one_letter_code
_entity_poly.pdbx_strand_id
1 'polypeptide(L)'
;VVGFVASGFALTSFGSTLFNFGIGVSALFMGIAAMVGFFLPEQQLRRLANARRRSFLHSFSSFLDLTNILLAGGAGTETALIAASESGDGWAFEQIRRVLTIARSSRTSPWMELARLGELYSLMQIQEIAGSIQLAGEHGARIRSSLAARAESLRYQQMSEVESSANAATERMGLPMVLLFVSFIVLIGYPAVTLVIGGL
;
A
#
# COMPACT_ATOMS: atom_id res chain seq x y z
N VAL A 1 -8.56 -14.71 -13.32
CA VAL A 1 -9.34 -14.98 -14.54
C VAL A 1 -10.67 -15.65 -14.20
N VAL A 2 -10.74 -16.55 -13.19
CA VAL A 2 -11.97 -17.29 -12.83
C VAL A 2 -13.04 -16.38 -12.19
N GLY A 3 -12.67 -15.29 -11.49
CA GLY A 3 -13.62 -14.34 -10.88
C GLY A 3 -14.38 -13.47 -11.91
N PHE A 4 -13.84 -13.30 -13.09
CA PHE A 4 -14.43 -12.43 -14.12
C PHE A 4 -15.56 -13.12 -14.90
N VAL A 5 -15.52 -14.43 -15.02
CA VAL A 5 -16.54 -15.23 -15.73
C VAL A 5 -17.77 -15.43 -14.85
N ALA A 6 -17.60 -15.58 -13.52
CA ALA A 6 -18.72 -15.75 -12.59
C ALA A 6 -19.57 -14.47 -12.42
N SER A 7 -18.97 -13.28 -12.54
CA SER A 7 -19.72 -12.02 -12.48
C SER A 7 -20.52 -11.74 -13.76
N GLY A 8 -20.05 -12.24 -14.91
CA GLY A 8 -20.77 -12.12 -16.17
C GLY A 8 -22.07 -12.95 -16.21
N PHE A 9 -22.07 -14.12 -15.59
CA PHE A 9 -23.25 -15.01 -15.58
C PHE A 9 -24.34 -14.55 -14.60
N ALA A 10 -23.96 -13.93 -13.48
CA ALA A 10 -24.91 -13.31 -12.54
C ALA A 10 -25.60 -12.07 -13.14
N LEU A 11 -24.91 -11.31 -13.98
CA LEU A 11 -25.47 -10.14 -14.66
C LEU A 11 -26.47 -10.48 -15.76
N THR A 12 -26.34 -11.63 -16.44
CA THR A 12 -27.27 -12.04 -17.49
C THR A 12 -28.59 -12.59 -16.93
N SER A 13 -28.56 -13.27 -15.78
CA SER A 13 -29.79 -13.74 -15.13
C SER A 13 -30.59 -12.61 -14.44
N PHE A 14 -29.90 -11.56 -14.00
CA PHE A 14 -30.56 -10.36 -13.43
C PHE A 14 -31.15 -9.47 -14.51
N GLY A 15 -30.61 -9.49 -15.72
CA GLY A 15 -31.12 -8.71 -16.88
C GLY A 15 -32.54 -9.12 -17.35
N SER A 16 -32.88 -10.40 -17.22
CA SER A 16 -34.18 -10.89 -17.70
C SER A 16 -35.36 -10.49 -16.80
N THR A 17 -35.11 -10.23 -15.51
CA THR A 17 -36.16 -9.73 -14.58
C THR A 17 -36.32 -8.22 -14.64
N LEU A 18 -35.33 -7.48 -15.13
CA LEU A 18 -35.38 -6.01 -15.27
C LEU A 18 -36.02 -5.56 -16.59
N PHE A 19 -36.26 -6.47 -17.54
CA PHE A 19 -36.85 -6.12 -18.83
C PHE A 19 -38.33 -5.64 -18.73
N ASN A 20 -38.97 -5.89 -17.59
CA ASN A 20 -40.33 -5.40 -17.29
C ASN A 20 -40.36 -4.01 -16.63
N PHE A 21 -39.23 -3.47 -16.21
CA PHE A 21 -39.11 -2.09 -15.74
C PHE A 21 -38.60 -1.23 -16.90
N GLY A 22 -39.36 -0.21 -17.28
CA GLY A 22 -39.17 0.63 -18.47
C GLY A 22 -37.70 0.89 -18.87
N ILE A 23 -37.46 0.93 -20.18
CA ILE A 23 -36.17 1.06 -20.88
C ILE A 23 -35.21 2.10 -20.23
N GLY A 24 -35.74 3.13 -19.57
CA GLY A 24 -34.96 4.17 -18.89
C GLY A 24 -34.22 3.68 -17.64
N VAL A 25 -34.81 2.79 -16.86
CA VAL A 25 -34.20 2.28 -15.61
C VAL A 25 -33.10 1.27 -15.92
N SER A 26 -33.29 0.43 -16.94
CA SER A 26 -32.25 -0.53 -17.36
C SER A 26 -31.03 0.17 -17.97
N ALA A 27 -31.21 1.24 -18.73
CA ALA A 27 -30.14 2.05 -19.28
C ALA A 27 -29.31 2.76 -18.18
N LEU A 28 -30.01 3.24 -17.14
CA LEU A 28 -29.36 3.91 -16.01
C LEU A 28 -28.52 2.92 -15.17
N PHE A 29 -29.02 1.71 -14.91
CA PHE A 29 -28.28 0.65 -14.24
C PHE A 29 -27.07 0.18 -15.07
N MET A 30 -27.20 0.06 -16.38
CA MET A 30 -26.12 -0.32 -17.28
C MET A 30 -25.04 0.76 -17.34
N GLY A 31 -25.42 2.04 -17.33
CA GLY A 31 -24.49 3.18 -17.25
C GLY A 31 -23.69 3.21 -15.93
N ILE A 32 -24.37 2.98 -14.81
CA ILE A 32 -23.70 2.90 -13.49
C ILE A 32 -22.76 1.69 -13.41
N ALA A 33 -23.19 0.53 -13.90
CA ALA A 33 -22.35 -0.67 -13.92
C ALA A 33 -21.11 -0.52 -14.82
N ALA A 34 -21.24 0.13 -15.97
CA ALA A 34 -20.13 0.44 -16.86
C ALA A 34 -19.15 1.44 -16.22
N MET A 35 -19.65 2.46 -15.55
CA MET A 35 -18.84 3.46 -14.86
C MET A 35 -18.07 2.84 -13.67
N VAL A 36 -18.71 2.01 -12.87
CA VAL A 36 -18.09 1.26 -11.78
C VAL A 36 -17.05 0.27 -12.32
N GLY A 37 -17.35 -0.46 -13.40
CA GLY A 37 -16.44 -1.41 -14.05
C GLY A 37 -15.19 -0.76 -14.64
N PHE A 38 -15.29 0.49 -15.09
CA PHE A 38 -14.16 1.22 -15.66
C PHE A 38 -13.18 1.74 -14.58
N PHE A 39 -13.67 2.09 -13.38
CA PHE A 39 -12.85 2.61 -12.29
C PHE A 39 -12.15 1.53 -11.45
N LEU A 40 -12.61 0.27 -11.49
CA LEU A 40 -12.08 -0.82 -10.67
C LEU A 40 -10.63 -1.25 -10.99
N PRO A 41 -10.16 -1.36 -12.25
CA PRO A 41 -8.84 -1.89 -12.56
C PRO A 41 -7.69 -0.96 -12.13
N GLU A 42 -7.87 0.35 -12.16
CA GLU A 42 -6.83 1.30 -11.77
C GLU A 42 -6.50 1.24 -10.27
N GLN A 43 -7.49 0.99 -9.44
CA GLN A 43 -7.29 0.88 -7.98
C GLN A 43 -6.51 -0.39 -7.60
N GLN A 44 -6.64 -1.48 -8.35
CA GLN A 44 -5.92 -2.72 -8.07
C GLN A 44 -4.42 -2.59 -8.36
N LEU A 45 -4.05 -1.94 -9.46
CA LEU A 45 -2.65 -1.68 -9.81
C LEU A 45 -1.96 -0.78 -8.78
N ARG A 46 -2.65 0.26 -8.34
CA ARG A 46 -2.15 1.17 -7.29
C ARG A 46 -1.97 0.46 -5.94
N ARG A 47 -2.89 -0.45 -5.59
CA ARG A 47 -2.80 -1.27 -4.36
C ARG A 47 -1.59 -2.21 -4.40
N LEU A 48 -1.35 -2.88 -5.51
CA LEU A 48 -0.19 -3.77 -5.69
C LEU A 48 1.14 -3.01 -5.64
N ALA A 49 1.21 -1.84 -6.30
CA ALA A 49 2.39 -0.99 -6.24
C ALA A 49 2.67 -0.50 -4.82
N ASN A 50 1.64 -0.04 -4.11
CA ASN A 50 1.77 0.42 -2.73
C ASN A 50 2.14 -0.73 -1.77
N ALA A 51 1.58 -1.92 -1.95
CA ALA A 51 1.95 -3.10 -1.16
C ALA A 51 3.44 -3.46 -1.35
N ARG A 52 3.95 -3.41 -2.58
CA ARG A 52 5.39 -3.61 -2.86
C ARG A 52 6.28 -2.53 -2.23
N ARG A 53 5.86 -1.27 -2.29
CA ARG A 53 6.59 -0.17 -1.64
C ARG A 53 6.65 -0.34 -0.12
N ARG A 54 5.55 -0.71 0.51
CA ARG A 54 5.49 -0.99 1.96
C ARG A 54 6.40 -2.16 2.34
N SER A 55 6.35 -3.26 1.58
CA SER A 55 7.23 -4.40 1.79
C SER A 55 8.70 -4.02 1.68
N PHE A 56 9.05 -3.16 0.71
CA PHE A 56 10.41 -2.66 0.57
C PHE A 56 10.85 -1.83 1.78
N LEU A 57 10.02 -0.89 2.23
CA LEU A 57 10.31 -0.04 3.39
C LEU A 57 10.49 -0.86 4.67
N HIS A 58 9.69 -1.91 4.85
CA HIS A 58 9.84 -2.83 5.97
C HIS A 58 11.20 -3.56 5.95
N SER A 59 11.57 -4.11 4.79
CA SER A 59 12.88 -4.75 4.61
C SER A 59 14.03 -3.76 4.78
N PHE A 60 13.86 -2.52 4.31
CA PHE A 60 14.86 -1.46 4.48
C PHE A 60 15.04 -1.04 5.94
N SER A 61 13.94 -0.98 6.72
CA SER A 61 14.03 -0.76 8.17
C SER A 61 14.85 -1.85 8.86
N SER A 62 14.58 -3.12 8.52
CA SER A 62 15.32 -4.26 9.06
C SER A 62 16.81 -4.21 8.66
N PHE A 63 17.10 -3.80 7.42
CA PHE A 63 18.47 -3.58 6.95
C PHE A 63 19.20 -2.48 7.76
N LEU A 64 18.51 -1.36 8.06
CA LEU A 64 19.08 -0.29 8.89
C LEU A 64 19.33 -0.74 10.33
N ASP A 65 18.40 -1.52 10.91
CA ASP A 65 18.55 -2.08 12.26
C ASP A 65 19.76 -3.01 12.34
N LEU A 66 19.92 -3.92 11.37
CA LEU A 66 21.10 -4.80 11.29
C LEU A 66 22.39 -4.02 11.11
N THR A 67 22.38 -3.01 10.23
CA THR A 67 23.55 -2.13 10.02
C THR A 67 23.93 -1.43 11.32
N ASN A 68 22.95 -0.92 12.07
CA ASN A 68 23.19 -0.24 13.33
C ASN A 68 23.80 -1.19 14.39
N ILE A 69 23.31 -2.43 14.47
CA ILE A 69 23.86 -3.46 15.38
C ILE A 69 25.32 -3.77 15.01
N LEU A 70 25.63 -3.95 13.74
CA LEU A 70 26.98 -4.24 13.28
C LEU A 70 27.94 -3.08 13.52
N LEU A 71 27.49 -1.84 13.32
CA LEU A 71 28.24 -0.64 13.65
C LEU A 71 28.46 -0.50 15.16
N ALA A 72 27.49 -0.88 15.98
CA ALA A 72 27.65 -0.91 17.45
C ALA A 72 28.65 -1.96 17.88
N GLY A 73 28.74 -3.09 17.15
CA GLY A 73 29.79 -4.12 17.33
C GLY A 73 31.18 -3.70 16.85
N GLY A 74 31.35 -2.48 16.31
CA GLY A 74 32.65 -1.96 15.88
C GLY A 74 33.01 -2.26 14.43
N ALA A 75 32.06 -2.79 13.61
CA ALA A 75 32.32 -2.98 12.19
C ALA A 75 32.48 -1.63 11.47
N GLY A 76 33.33 -1.60 10.44
CA GLY A 76 33.42 -0.45 9.54
C GLY A 76 32.11 -0.25 8.78
N THR A 77 31.78 0.99 8.37
CA THR A 77 30.52 1.34 7.73
C THR A 77 30.24 0.50 6.49
N GLU A 78 31.20 0.35 5.61
CA GLU A 78 31.05 -0.45 4.38
C GLU A 78 30.83 -1.93 4.69
N THR A 79 31.60 -2.48 5.63
CA THR A 79 31.49 -3.88 6.06
C THR A 79 30.13 -4.13 6.71
N ALA A 80 29.65 -3.20 7.56
CA ALA A 80 28.36 -3.30 8.20
C ALA A 80 27.20 -3.30 7.18
N LEU A 81 27.26 -2.42 6.19
CA LEU A 81 26.24 -2.35 5.13
C LEU A 81 26.20 -3.64 4.29
N ILE A 82 27.35 -4.16 3.89
CA ILE A 82 27.42 -5.39 3.11
C ILE A 82 26.89 -6.57 3.93
N ALA A 83 27.41 -6.78 5.15
CA ALA A 83 26.98 -7.87 6.02
C ALA A 83 25.49 -7.80 6.37
N ALA A 84 24.96 -6.61 6.64
CA ALA A 84 23.53 -6.42 6.85
C ALA A 84 22.70 -6.79 5.61
N SER A 85 23.18 -6.43 4.42
CA SER A 85 22.47 -6.78 3.17
C SER A 85 22.49 -8.27 2.85
N GLU A 86 23.50 -9.00 3.31
CA GLU A 86 23.66 -10.45 3.15
C GLU A 86 22.82 -11.24 4.15
N SER A 87 22.50 -10.64 5.30
CA SER A 87 21.76 -11.29 6.38
C SER A 87 20.26 -11.40 6.12
N GLY A 88 19.70 -10.65 5.16
CA GLY A 88 18.28 -10.66 4.86
C GLY A 88 17.95 -11.34 3.54
N ASP A 89 16.75 -11.89 3.46
CA ASP A 89 16.21 -12.57 2.28
C ASP A 89 15.14 -11.73 1.57
N GLY A 90 14.91 -12.09 0.30
CA GLY A 90 13.86 -11.51 -0.51
C GLY A 90 14.33 -10.43 -1.49
N TRP A 91 13.43 -10.06 -2.39
CA TRP A 91 13.76 -9.17 -3.51
C TRP A 91 14.28 -7.80 -3.09
N ALA A 92 13.81 -7.27 -1.95
CA ALA A 92 14.25 -5.96 -1.45
C ALA A 92 15.72 -6.00 -1.02
N PHE A 93 16.12 -7.02 -0.26
CA PHE A 93 17.50 -7.24 0.12
C PHE A 93 18.41 -7.52 -1.09
N GLU A 94 17.89 -8.22 -2.08
CA GLU A 94 18.61 -8.44 -3.35
C GLU A 94 18.89 -7.12 -4.09
N GLN A 95 17.93 -6.18 -4.13
CA GLN A 95 18.14 -4.86 -4.71
C GLN A 95 19.15 -4.05 -3.90
N ILE A 96 19.08 -4.09 -2.58
CA ILE A 96 20.05 -3.41 -1.69
C ILE A 96 21.47 -3.97 -1.94
N ARG A 97 21.63 -5.29 -1.96
CA ARG A 97 22.93 -5.95 -2.27
C ARG A 97 23.48 -5.53 -3.62
N ARG A 98 22.64 -5.52 -4.64
CA ARG A 98 23.03 -5.11 -6.00
C ARG A 98 23.55 -3.68 -6.00
N VAL A 99 22.86 -2.76 -5.36
CA VAL A 99 23.23 -1.35 -5.29
C VAL A 99 24.53 -1.15 -4.49
N LEU A 100 24.71 -1.85 -3.38
CA LEU A 100 25.95 -1.80 -2.60
C LEU A 100 27.14 -2.39 -3.38
N THR A 101 26.92 -3.44 -4.17
CA THR A 101 27.95 -4.01 -5.06
C THR A 101 28.35 -3.01 -6.15
N ILE A 102 27.38 -2.29 -6.73
CA ILE A 102 27.64 -1.21 -7.71
C ILE A 102 28.46 -0.09 -7.03
N ALA A 103 28.04 0.37 -5.85
CA ALA A 103 28.75 1.40 -5.12
C ALA A 103 30.22 1.02 -4.87
N ARG A 104 30.46 -0.21 -4.47
CA ARG A 104 31.81 -0.75 -4.24
C ARG A 104 32.64 -0.81 -5.54
N SER A 105 32.06 -1.30 -6.63
CA SER A 105 32.77 -1.42 -7.90
C SER A 105 33.07 -0.06 -8.54
N SER A 106 32.15 0.89 -8.40
CA SER A 106 32.28 2.25 -8.93
C SER A 106 33.01 3.21 -7.99
N ARG A 107 33.39 2.76 -6.80
CA ARG A 107 33.99 3.60 -5.74
C ARG A 107 33.15 4.84 -5.41
N THR A 108 31.83 4.69 -5.48
CA THR A 108 30.87 5.74 -5.11
C THR A 108 30.40 5.53 -3.68
N SER A 109 29.84 6.58 -3.07
CA SER A 109 29.25 6.46 -1.73
C SER A 109 28.08 5.47 -1.73
N PRO A 110 28.06 4.47 -0.82
CA PRO A 110 26.92 3.57 -0.68
C PRO A 110 25.60 4.30 -0.45
N TRP A 111 25.63 5.41 0.26
CA TRP A 111 24.44 6.21 0.55
C TRP A 111 23.90 6.91 -0.70
N MET A 112 24.76 7.36 -1.58
CA MET A 112 24.35 7.96 -2.85
C MET A 112 23.64 6.94 -3.74
N GLU A 113 24.15 5.73 -3.82
CA GLU A 113 23.52 4.68 -4.62
C GLU A 113 22.20 4.17 -3.97
N LEU A 114 22.11 4.17 -2.64
CA LEU A 114 20.84 3.91 -1.94
C LEU A 114 19.82 5.03 -2.18
N ALA A 115 20.24 6.29 -2.25
CA ALA A 115 19.35 7.40 -2.61
C ALA A 115 18.80 7.24 -4.03
N ARG A 116 19.63 6.83 -4.99
CA ARG A 116 19.20 6.51 -6.37
C ARG A 116 18.19 5.36 -6.41
N LEU A 117 18.39 4.33 -5.58
CA LEU A 117 17.43 3.25 -5.44
C LEU A 117 16.09 3.77 -4.94
N GLY A 118 16.09 4.66 -3.95
CA GLY A 118 14.90 5.34 -3.46
C GLY A 118 14.19 6.14 -4.56
N GLU A 119 14.93 6.82 -5.41
CA GLU A 119 14.39 7.55 -6.55
C GLU A 119 13.74 6.62 -7.58
N LEU A 120 14.40 5.53 -7.96
CA LEU A 120 13.92 4.55 -8.91
C LEU A 120 12.56 3.94 -8.51
N TYR A 121 12.38 3.65 -7.22
CA TYR A 121 11.14 3.08 -6.68
C TYR A 121 10.16 4.13 -6.13
N SER A 122 10.47 5.42 -6.27
CA SER A 122 9.70 6.55 -5.71
C SER A 122 9.47 6.38 -4.20
N LEU A 123 10.53 6.02 -3.47
CA LEU A 123 10.56 5.84 -2.02
C LEU A 123 11.28 7.03 -1.38
N MET A 124 10.53 8.10 -1.14
CA MET A 124 11.04 9.38 -0.63
C MET A 124 11.76 9.21 0.72
N GLN A 125 11.29 8.30 1.57
CA GLN A 125 11.90 7.99 2.87
C GLN A 125 13.34 7.50 2.74
N ILE A 126 13.63 6.68 1.72
CA ILE A 126 14.99 6.17 1.49
C ILE A 126 15.91 7.28 1.00
N GLN A 127 15.41 8.14 0.11
CA GLN A 127 16.17 9.30 -0.38
C GLN A 127 16.55 10.24 0.77
N GLU A 128 15.58 10.55 1.64
CA GLU A 128 15.76 11.43 2.78
C GLU A 128 16.77 10.83 3.79
N ILE A 129 16.65 9.54 4.10
CA ILE A 129 17.56 8.84 5.02
C ILE A 129 18.96 8.81 4.44
N ALA A 130 19.14 8.34 3.21
CA ALA A 130 20.42 8.24 2.55
C ALA A 130 21.09 9.61 2.40
N GLY A 131 20.33 10.64 1.99
CA GLY A 131 20.82 12.01 1.88
C GLY A 131 21.24 12.59 3.22
N SER A 132 20.48 12.36 4.29
CA SER A 132 20.81 12.87 5.61
C SER A 132 22.09 12.23 6.18
N ILE A 133 22.29 10.93 5.91
CA ILE A 133 23.50 10.23 6.35
C ILE A 133 24.72 10.67 5.53
N GLN A 134 24.56 10.87 4.23
CA GLN A 134 25.61 11.38 3.37
C GLN A 134 26.08 12.77 3.82
N LEU A 135 25.15 13.67 4.20
CA LEU A 135 25.46 14.99 4.72
C LEU A 135 26.11 14.94 6.12
N ALA A 136 25.77 13.95 6.96
CA ALA A 136 26.38 13.78 8.29
C ALA A 136 27.86 13.41 8.22
N GLY A 137 28.36 13.05 7.04
CA GLY A 137 29.75 12.66 6.79
C GLY A 137 30.06 11.25 7.33
N GLU A 138 31.14 10.68 6.85
CA GLU A 138 31.55 9.28 7.12
C GLU A 138 32.07 9.03 8.57
N HIS A 139 31.76 9.92 9.51
CA HIS A 139 32.22 9.77 10.91
C HIS A 139 31.28 8.80 11.66
N GLY A 140 31.76 7.59 11.90
CA GLY A 140 31.01 6.44 12.41
C GLY A 140 30.12 6.68 13.66
N ALA A 141 30.47 7.61 14.55
CA ALA A 141 29.64 7.94 15.72
C ALA A 141 28.37 8.72 15.35
N ARG A 142 28.45 9.63 14.38
CA ARG A 142 27.30 10.40 13.89
C ARG A 142 26.36 9.56 13.03
N ILE A 143 26.91 8.61 12.26
CA ILE A 143 26.11 7.68 11.46
C ILE A 143 25.26 6.80 12.38
N ARG A 144 25.81 6.27 13.49
CA ARG A 144 25.05 5.44 14.44
C ARG A 144 23.83 6.17 15.01
N SER A 145 24.02 7.37 15.53
CA SER A 145 22.90 8.13 16.11
C SER A 145 21.85 8.49 15.08
N SER A 146 22.25 8.82 13.85
CA SER A 146 21.34 9.13 12.75
C SER A 146 20.58 7.88 12.29
N LEU A 147 21.26 6.73 12.15
CA LEU A 147 20.61 5.46 11.77
C LEU A 147 19.60 5.00 12.82
N ALA A 148 19.96 5.05 14.11
CA ALA A 148 19.07 4.67 15.19
C ALA A 148 17.80 5.55 15.20
N ALA A 149 17.95 6.87 15.09
CA ALA A 149 16.83 7.80 15.06
C ALA A 149 15.94 7.57 13.83
N ARG A 150 16.51 7.23 12.68
CA ARG A 150 15.76 6.99 11.44
C ARG A 150 15.07 5.62 11.44
N ALA A 151 15.71 4.58 11.95
CA ALA A 151 15.07 3.28 12.14
C ALA A 151 13.87 3.38 13.07
N GLU A 152 14.00 4.12 14.18
CA GLU A 152 12.92 4.42 15.11
C GLU A 152 11.76 5.17 14.41
N SER A 153 12.07 6.22 13.65
CA SER A 153 11.09 6.99 12.89
C SER A 153 10.30 6.12 11.89
N LEU A 154 10.98 5.23 11.17
CA LEU A 154 10.32 4.30 10.26
C LEU A 154 9.40 3.31 10.99
N ARG A 155 9.80 2.83 12.17
CA ARG A 155 8.95 1.98 13.02
C ARG A 155 7.68 2.70 13.46
N TYR A 156 7.78 3.95 13.90
CA TYR A 156 6.62 4.75 14.28
C TYR A 156 5.68 4.97 13.10
N GLN A 157 6.20 5.25 11.91
CA GLN A 157 5.39 5.38 10.70
C GLN A 157 4.66 4.07 10.35
N GLN A 158 5.35 2.94 10.44
CA GLN A 158 4.74 1.63 10.19
C GLN A 158 3.63 1.31 11.20
N MET A 159 3.84 1.63 12.48
CA MET A 159 2.85 1.43 13.54
C MET A 159 1.62 2.30 13.32
N SER A 160 1.80 3.57 13.01
CA SER A 160 0.72 4.50 12.66
C SER A 160 -0.07 4.04 11.41
N GLU A 161 0.60 3.47 10.42
CA GLU A 161 -0.06 2.89 9.23
C GLU A 161 -0.94 1.67 9.60
N VAL A 162 -0.47 0.81 10.50
CA VAL A 162 -1.27 -0.33 10.99
C VAL A 162 -2.50 0.16 11.75
N GLU A 163 -2.34 1.13 12.65
CA GLU A 163 -3.45 1.73 13.38
C GLU A 163 -4.46 2.41 12.45
N SER A 164 -3.99 3.18 11.48
CA SER A 164 -4.87 3.85 10.52
C SER A 164 -5.62 2.85 9.65
N SER A 165 -4.97 1.75 9.25
CA SER A 165 -5.61 0.69 8.47
C SER A 165 -6.65 -0.09 9.29
N ALA A 166 -6.39 -0.31 10.57
CA ALA A 166 -7.34 -0.93 11.50
C ALA A 166 -8.56 -0.04 11.74
N ASN A 167 -8.36 1.26 11.95
CA ASN A 167 -9.44 2.23 12.10
C ASN A 167 -10.28 2.34 10.83
N ALA A 168 -9.65 2.40 9.65
CA ALA A 168 -10.35 2.40 8.37
C ALA A 168 -11.15 1.10 8.12
N ALA A 169 -10.68 -0.05 8.60
CA ALA A 169 -11.41 -1.30 8.52
C ALA A 169 -12.67 -1.25 9.40
N THR A 170 -12.57 -0.71 10.61
CA THR A 170 -13.70 -0.54 11.53
C THR A 170 -14.74 0.43 10.97
N GLU A 171 -14.31 1.55 10.40
CA GLU A 171 -15.19 2.53 9.76
C GLU A 171 -15.95 1.94 8.57
N ARG A 172 -15.28 1.09 7.77
CA ARG A 172 -15.90 0.39 6.64
C ARG A 172 -16.93 -0.65 7.06
N MET A 173 -16.87 -1.19 8.28
CA MET A 173 -17.90 -2.09 8.81
C MET A 173 -19.22 -1.38 9.10
N GLY A 174 -19.21 -0.08 9.36
CA GLY A 174 -20.42 0.72 9.54
C GLY A 174 -21.21 0.94 8.24
N LEU A 175 -20.56 1.01 7.11
CA LEU A 175 -21.18 1.28 5.81
C LEU A 175 -22.24 0.22 5.40
N PRO A 176 -21.98 -1.10 5.48
CA PRO A 176 -23.00 -2.12 5.22
C PRO A 176 -24.19 -2.05 6.17
N MET A 177 -23.96 -1.69 7.43
CA MET A 177 -25.03 -1.58 8.42
C MET A 177 -26.00 -0.42 8.10
N VAL A 178 -25.47 0.72 7.66
CA VAL A 178 -26.28 1.86 7.20
C VAL A 178 -27.05 1.52 5.94
N LEU A 179 -26.44 0.84 4.96
CA LEU A 179 -27.12 0.38 3.75
C LEU A 179 -28.25 -0.61 4.04
N LEU A 180 -28.03 -1.53 4.98
CA LEU A 180 -29.04 -2.48 5.43
C LEU A 180 -30.22 -1.76 6.08
N PHE A 181 -29.95 -0.77 6.92
CA PHE A 181 -30.97 0.05 7.58
C PHE A 181 -31.80 0.86 6.57
N VAL A 182 -31.16 1.51 5.60
CA VAL A 182 -31.83 2.22 4.51
C VAL A 182 -32.67 1.28 3.66
N SER A 183 -32.14 0.10 3.30
CA SER A 183 -32.89 -0.92 2.54
C SER A 183 -34.12 -1.40 3.30
N PHE A 184 -34.02 -1.56 4.62
CA PHE A 184 -35.13 -1.95 5.48
C PHE A 184 -36.24 -0.87 5.54
N ILE A 185 -35.85 0.41 5.66
CA ILE A 185 -36.81 1.53 5.62
C ILE A 185 -37.51 1.59 4.28
N VAL A 186 -36.83 1.41 3.15
CA VAL A 186 -37.43 1.41 1.82
C VAL A 186 -38.40 0.22 1.66
N LEU A 187 -38.00 -0.96 2.15
CA LEU A 187 -38.80 -2.18 2.07
C LEU A 187 -40.15 -2.04 2.82
N ILE A 188 -40.14 -1.42 4.00
CA ILE A 188 -41.34 -1.20 4.80
C ILE A 188 -42.13 0.02 4.31
N GLY A 189 -41.42 1.09 3.95
CA GLY A 189 -42.03 2.35 3.53
C GLY A 189 -42.75 2.26 2.18
N TYR A 190 -42.22 1.48 1.23
CA TYR A 190 -42.78 1.35 -0.10
C TYR A 190 -44.25 0.84 -0.09
N PRO A 191 -44.59 -0.30 0.55
CA PRO A 191 -45.97 -0.76 0.61
C PRO A 191 -46.87 0.17 1.43
N ALA A 192 -46.35 0.85 2.47
CA ALA A 192 -47.13 1.81 3.23
C ALA A 192 -47.54 3.03 2.37
N VAL A 193 -46.62 3.54 1.57
CA VAL A 193 -46.88 4.67 0.65
C VAL A 193 -47.87 4.26 -0.46
N THR A 194 -47.73 3.07 -1.02
CA THR A 194 -48.64 2.58 -2.08
C THR A 194 -50.07 2.36 -1.57
N LEU A 195 -50.23 1.91 -0.30
CA LEU A 195 -51.56 1.79 0.32
C LEU A 195 -52.22 3.16 0.55
N VAL A 196 -51.47 4.16 0.92
CA VAL A 196 -52.00 5.53 1.14
C VAL A 196 -52.39 6.18 -0.19
N ILE A 197 -51.56 6.03 -1.24
CA ILE A 197 -51.85 6.65 -2.54
C ILE A 197 -52.94 5.87 -3.31
N GLY A 198 -53.03 4.55 -3.15
CA GLY A 198 -54.01 3.71 -3.81
C GLY A 198 -55.38 3.67 -3.11
N GLY A 199 -55.50 4.25 -1.91
CA GLY A 199 -56.73 4.35 -1.14
C GLY A 199 -57.45 5.71 -1.23
N LEU A 200 -56.89 6.65 -2.03
CA LEU A 200 -57.54 7.91 -2.44
C LEU A 200 -58.09 7.81 -3.85
#